data_268d7b580d90c4747d510088b89a857c
#
_entry.id   268d7b580d90c4747d510088b89a857c
#
_cell.length_a   1.000
_cell.length_b   1.000
_cell.length_c   1.000
_cell.angle_alpha   90.00
_cell.angle_beta   90.00
_cell.angle_gamma   90.00
#
_symmetry.space_group_name_H-M   'P 1'
#
loop_
_entity.id
_entity.type
_entity.pdbx_description
1 polymer ?
#
loop_
_entity_poly.entity_id
_entity_poly.type
_entity_poly.pdbx_seq_one_letter_code
_entity_poly.pdbx_strand_id
1 'polypeptide(L)'
;KYRLFSELQRKDLDLFMFHEHGMPTGQLINDELACTDFDNRYKMLKSTLYNAVMDHAGKRDKDTVRIQMQTKRQVNEVFFKDLDNPLFWKTDSIHYADERIVTADLMRSNLSTHPKMIMFDACYNGSFHEDDYIAGQYIFNDGRTLVAQGNTRNVLQDRWTIEMIGLLSHGVRAGQYNRLIASLEGHLLGDPTLRFAPVEANNLSTDMTIRKKDKAYWMDLLNSPYADVQGLAMRMLADTDTQKELSPLFLKMYQESGFNTVRMEAIKLLSRYQDANFIEALREGLNDAYEMVARQSA
;
A
#
# COMPACT_ATOMS: atom_id res chain seq x y z
N LYS A 1 -7.33 -11.56 -14.04
CA LYS A 1 -8.04 -10.30 -14.32
C LYS A 1 -9.55 -10.41 -14.09
N TYR A 2 -10.29 -11.28 -14.81
CA TYR A 2 -11.76 -11.37 -14.72
C TYR A 2 -12.28 -11.77 -13.33
N ARG A 3 -11.56 -12.64 -12.61
CA ARG A 3 -11.90 -12.97 -11.22
C ARG A 3 -11.85 -11.74 -10.32
N LEU A 4 -10.86 -10.88 -10.49
CA LEU A 4 -10.74 -9.63 -9.75
C LEU A 4 -11.89 -8.67 -10.06
N PHE A 5 -12.31 -8.58 -11.33
CA PHE A 5 -13.49 -7.79 -11.69
C PHE A 5 -14.76 -8.30 -11.01
N SER A 6 -14.91 -9.63 -10.90
CA SER A 6 -16.02 -10.20 -10.14
C SER A 6 -15.97 -9.86 -8.65
N GLU A 7 -14.78 -9.85 -8.03
CA GLU A 7 -14.63 -9.42 -6.63
C GLU A 7 -14.98 -7.94 -6.44
N LEU A 8 -14.56 -7.05 -7.35
CA LEU A 8 -14.89 -5.63 -7.31
C LEU A 8 -16.39 -5.33 -7.50
N GLN A 9 -17.15 -6.28 -8.04
CA GLN A 9 -18.60 -6.17 -8.21
C GLN A 9 -19.40 -6.74 -7.02
N ARG A 10 -18.75 -7.26 -6.01
CA ARG A 10 -19.42 -7.81 -4.82
C ARG A 10 -20.10 -6.70 -4.02
N LYS A 11 -21.36 -6.94 -3.69
CA LYS A 11 -22.22 -5.98 -2.97
C LYS A 11 -21.91 -5.86 -1.48
N ASP A 12 -21.21 -6.82 -0.93
CA ASP A 12 -20.82 -6.91 0.48
C ASP A 12 -19.45 -6.30 0.77
N LEU A 13 -18.77 -5.73 -0.24
CA LEU A 13 -17.49 -5.04 -0.08
C LEU A 13 -17.67 -3.52 -0.04
N ASP A 14 -17.29 -2.91 1.06
CA ASP A 14 -17.27 -1.45 1.22
C ASP A 14 -15.87 -0.85 0.97
N LEU A 15 -14.81 -1.59 1.25
CA LEU A 15 -13.42 -1.20 1.06
C LEU A 15 -12.66 -2.28 0.29
N PHE A 16 -11.85 -1.88 -0.67
CA PHE A 16 -10.94 -2.75 -1.40
C PHE A 16 -9.53 -2.17 -1.38
N MET A 17 -8.51 -3.01 -1.15
CA MET A 17 -7.11 -2.60 -1.19
C MET A 17 -6.35 -3.42 -2.21
N PHE A 18 -5.64 -2.74 -3.10
CA PHE A 18 -4.64 -3.31 -3.96
C PHE A 18 -3.26 -3.16 -3.31
N HIS A 19 -2.54 -4.26 -3.19
CA HIS A 19 -1.13 -4.29 -2.81
C HIS A 19 -0.35 -4.94 -3.96
N GLU A 20 0.25 -4.10 -4.82
CA GLU A 20 0.73 -4.56 -6.12
C GLU A 20 1.77 -3.58 -6.71
N HIS A 21 2.33 -3.94 -7.85
CA HIS A 21 3.07 -2.99 -8.68
C HIS A 21 2.12 -2.17 -9.56
N GLY A 22 2.36 -0.86 -9.61
CA GLY A 22 1.52 0.07 -10.35
C GLY A 22 2.29 0.96 -11.33
N MET A 23 1.56 1.43 -12.32
CA MET A 23 1.94 2.44 -13.30
C MET A 23 0.80 3.45 -13.43
N PRO A 24 0.98 4.64 -14.02
CA PRO A 24 -0.12 5.60 -14.17
C PRO A 24 -1.37 4.95 -14.79
N THR A 25 -1.21 4.23 -15.87
CA THR A 25 -2.30 3.61 -16.66
C THR A 25 -2.44 2.10 -16.47
N GLY A 26 -1.81 1.52 -15.44
CA GLY A 26 -1.80 0.07 -15.28
C GLY A 26 -1.55 -0.43 -13.86
N GLN A 27 -1.98 -1.66 -13.63
CA GLN A 27 -1.80 -2.45 -12.41
C GLN A 27 -1.25 -3.82 -12.78
N LEU A 28 -0.23 -4.29 -12.07
CA LEU A 28 0.28 -5.66 -12.16
C LEU A 28 -0.37 -6.46 -11.04
N ILE A 29 -1.41 -7.21 -11.35
CA ILE A 29 -2.23 -7.91 -10.37
C ILE A 29 -1.69 -9.29 -9.98
N ASN A 30 -0.64 -9.75 -10.65
CA ASN A 30 -0.03 -11.04 -10.40
C ASN A 30 1.43 -11.03 -10.86
N ASP A 31 2.27 -10.33 -10.13
CA ASP A 31 3.67 -10.14 -10.51
C ASP A 31 4.54 -11.37 -10.21
N GLU A 32 4.23 -12.05 -9.13
CA GLU A 32 4.85 -13.33 -8.79
C GLU A 32 3.76 -14.33 -8.44
N LEU A 33 3.56 -15.30 -9.32
CA LEU A 33 2.94 -16.52 -8.89
C LEU A 33 3.70 -16.99 -7.65
N ALA A 34 3.02 -17.20 -6.53
CA ALA A 34 3.59 -17.84 -5.35
C ALA A 34 3.98 -19.28 -5.75
N CYS A 35 5.05 -19.39 -6.53
CA CYS A 35 5.44 -20.61 -7.20
C CYS A 35 6.34 -21.39 -6.27
N THR A 36 5.77 -22.36 -5.59
CA THR A 36 6.49 -23.53 -5.11
C THR A 36 6.92 -24.45 -6.26
N ASP A 37 6.37 -24.22 -7.46
CA ASP A 37 6.58 -24.99 -8.67
C ASP A 37 7.71 -24.39 -9.51
N PHE A 38 8.76 -25.20 -9.74
CA PHE A 38 9.93 -24.85 -10.53
C PHE A 38 9.59 -24.44 -11.97
N ASP A 39 8.66 -25.13 -12.62
CA ASP A 39 8.34 -24.87 -14.03
C ASP A 39 7.70 -23.49 -14.23
N ASN A 40 6.83 -23.08 -13.32
CA ASN A 40 6.23 -21.75 -13.37
C ASN A 40 7.25 -20.66 -13.05
N ARG A 41 8.12 -20.84 -12.06
CA ARG A 41 9.24 -19.92 -11.79
C ARG A 41 10.19 -19.79 -12.98
N TYR A 42 10.49 -20.92 -13.64
CA TYR A 42 11.34 -20.90 -14.81
C TYR A 42 10.71 -20.14 -15.98
N LYS A 43 9.41 -20.36 -16.25
CA LYS A 43 8.66 -19.62 -17.27
C LYS A 43 8.65 -18.13 -16.99
N MET A 44 8.40 -17.73 -15.76
CA MET A 44 8.36 -16.33 -15.34
C MET A 44 9.72 -15.66 -15.47
N LEU A 45 10.80 -16.29 -14.98
CA LEU A 45 12.17 -15.79 -15.16
C LEU A 45 12.49 -15.64 -16.67
N LYS A 46 12.07 -16.60 -17.48
CA LYS A 46 12.26 -16.57 -18.93
C LYS A 46 11.55 -15.38 -19.55
N SER A 47 10.25 -15.19 -19.25
CA SER A 47 9.47 -14.04 -19.70
C SER A 47 10.13 -12.73 -19.29
N THR A 48 10.46 -12.57 -18.02
CA THR A 48 11.11 -11.35 -17.49
C THR A 48 12.41 -11.02 -18.22
N LEU A 49 13.32 -12.00 -18.40
CA LEU A 49 14.58 -11.75 -19.07
C LEU A 49 14.44 -11.51 -20.58
N TYR A 50 13.49 -12.19 -21.23
CA TYR A 50 13.21 -11.99 -22.65
C TYR A 50 12.63 -10.60 -22.90
N ASN A 51 11.65 -10.18 -22.10
CA ASN A 51 11.09 -8.83 -22.18
C ASN A 51 12.17 -7.77 -21.92
N ALA A 52 13.05 -7.96 -20.93
CA ALA A 52 14.15 -7.04 -20.67
C ALA A 52 15.12 -6.91 -21.87
N VAL A 53 15.41 -8.01 -22.59
CA VAL A 53 16.21 -7.95 -23.81
C VAL A 53 15.49 -7.20 -24.93
N MET A 54 14.19 -7.46 -25.12
CA MET A 54 13.40 -6.84 -26.20
C MET A 54 13.14 -5.35 -25.93
N ASP A 55 12.88 -4.93 -24.72
CA ASP A 55 12.68 -3.53 -24.34
C ASP A 55 13.94 -2.68 -24.57
N HIS A 56 15.12 -3.28 -24.49
CA HIS A 56 16.38 -2.61 -24.75
C HIS A 56 16.85 -2.72 -26.22
N ALA A 57 16.29 -3.65 -26.98
CA ALA A 57 16.70 -3.89 -28.38
C ALA A 57 16.45 -2.69 -29.32
N GLY A 58 15.54 -1.78 -28.97
CA GLY A 58 15.33 -0.52 -29.70
C GLY A 58 16.38 0.57 -29.44
N LYS A 59 17.21 0.42 -28.39
CA LYS A 59 18.20 1.42 -27.94
C LYS A 59 19.64 0.89 -27.97
N ARG A 60 19.83 -0.42 -27.95
CA ARG A 60 21.12 -1.10 -27.91
C ARG A 60 21.07 -2.35 -28.80
N ASP A 61 22.26 -2.83 -29.20
CA ASP A 61 22.35 -4.11 -29.88
C ASP A 61 21.78 -5.25 -29.01
N LYS A 62 20.86 -6.02 -29.58
CA LYS A 62 20.10 -7.08 -28.91
C LYS A 62 21.00 -8.17 -28.34
N ASP A 63 22.04 -8.58 -29.09
CA ASP A 63 22.97 -9.61 -28.63
C ASP A 63 23.82 -9.11 -27.46
N THR A 64 24.24 -7.86 -27.50
CA THR A 64 24.96 -7.23 -26.37
C THR A 64 24.11 -7.24 -25.10
N VAL A 65 22.81 -6.87 -25.19
CA VAL A 65 21.92 -6.90 -24.03
C VAL A 65 21.70 -8.33 -23.53
N ARG A 66 21.50 -9.29 -24.46
CA ARG A 66 21.37 -10.71 -24.12
C ARG A 66 22.57 -11.22 -23.34
N ILE A 67 23.80 -10.95 -23.80
CA ILE A 67 25.05 -11.36 -23.14
C ILE A 67 25.17 -10.71 -21.74
N GLN A 68 24.82 -9.43 -21.61
CA GLN A 68 24.81 -8.75 -20.31
C GLN A 68 23.83 -9.41 -19.34
N MET A 69 22.63 -9.77 -19.79
CA MET A 69 21.63 -10.47 -18.96
C MET A 69 22.11 -11.89 -18.59
N GLN A 70 22.71 -12.62 -19.52
CA GLN A 70 23.34 -13.93 -19.25
C GLN A 70 24.35 -13.83 -18.10
N THR A 71 25.28 -12.89 -18.20
CA THR A 71 26.34 -12.69 -17.21
C THR A 71 25.76 -12.25 -15.86
N LYS A 72 24.87 -11.26 -15.86
CA LYS A 72 24.27 -10.71 -14.63
C LYS A 72 23.42 -11.72 -13.88
N ARG A 73 22.70 -12.59 -14.58
CA ARG A 73 21.77 -13.56 -14.01
C ARG A 73 22.34 -14.98 -13.95
N GLN A 74 23.56 -15.17 -14.40
CA GLN A 74 24.26 -16.46 -14.41
C GLN A 74 23.46 -17.58 -15.11
N VAL A 75 22.75 -17.22 -16.20
CA VAL A 75 22.02 -18.16 -17.05
C VAL A 75 22.84 -18.53 -18.27
N ASN A 76 22.70 -19.78 -18.76
CA ASN A 76 23.42 -20.23 -19.95
C ASN A 76 22.76 -19.76 -21.25
N GLU A 77 23.45 -19.87 -22.36
CA GLU A 77 22.97 -19.44 -23.68
C GLU A 77 21.68 -20.17 -24.11
N VAL A 78 21.54 -21.43 -23.77
CA VAL A 78 20.35 -22.25 -24.10
C VAL A 78 19.07 -21.65 -23.49
N PHE A 79 19.21 -20.91 -22.41
CA PHE A 79 18.07 -20.21 -21.78
C PHE A 79 17.36 -19.26 -22.78
N PHE A 80 18.10 -18.63 -23.70
CA PHE A 80 17.57 -17.67 -24.67
C PHE A 80 17.18 -18.30 -26.03
N LYS A 81 17.16 -19.62 -26.14
CA LYS A 81 16.88 -20.33 -27.42
C LYS A 81 15.54 -19.95 -28.09
N ASP A 82 14.55 -19.56 -27.29
CA ASP A 82 13.21 -19.18 -27.78
C ASP A 82 13.01 -17.66 -27.86
N LEU A 83 14.08 -16.86 -27.70
CA LEU A 83 13.97 -15.39 -27.70
C LEU A 83 13.36 -14.83 -29.00
N ASP A 84 13.63 -15.51 -30.12
CA ASP A 84 13.11 -15.14 -31.45
C ASP A 84 11.94 -16.03 -31.91
N ASN A 85 11.39 -16.88 -31.02
CA ASN A 85 10.30 -17.78 -31.33
C ASN A 85 8.94 -17.05 -31.29
N PRO A 86 8.23 -16.87 -32.41
CA PRO A 86 6.94 -16.19 -32.44
C PRO A 86 5.87 -16.86 -31.56
N LEU A 87 5.94 -18.19 -31.41
CA LEU A 87 4.97 -18.92 -30.57
C LEU A 87 5.19 -18.62 -29.08
N PHE A 88 6.44 -18.47 -28.64
CA PHE A 88 6.74 -18.02 -27.27
C PHE A 88 6.08 -16.66 -27.02
N TRP A 89 6.31 -15.69 -27.89
CA TRP A 89 5.79 -14.32 -27.71
C TRP A 89 4.26 -14.25 -27.77
N LYS A 90 3.63 -15.04 -28.62
CA LYS A 90 2.16 -15.15 -28.64
C LYS A 90 1.61 -15.65 -27.32
N THR A 91 2.21 -16.68 -26.74
CA THR A 91 1.77 -17.26 -25.48
C THR A 91 2.07 -16.31 -24.31
N ASP A 92 3.26 -15.73 -24.29
CA ASP A 92 3.70 -14.78 -23.28
C ASP A 92 2.83 -13.53 -23.24
N SER A 93 2.50 -12.95 -24.41
CA SER A 93 1.64 -11.77 -24.49
C SER A 93 0.23 -12.00 -23.98
N ILE A 94 -0.35 -13.19 -24.18
CA ILE A 94 -1.66 -13.56 -23.63
C ILE A 94 -1.55 -13.63 -22.10
N HIS A 95 -0.54 -14.30 -21.58
CA HIS A 95 -0.31 -14.45 -20.17
C HIS A 95 -0.08 -13.08 -19.49
N TYR A 96 0.79 -12.27 -20.08
CA TYR A 96 1.07 -10.92 -19.63
C TYR A 96 -0.16 -9.99 -19.63
N ALA A 97 -1.07 -10.14 -20.60
CA ALA A 97 -2.32 -9.40 -20.64
C ALA A 97 -3.29 -9.82 -19.53
N ASP A 98 -3.23 -11.08 -19.06
CA ASP A 98 -4.06 -11.57 -17.97
C ASP A 98 -3.52 -11.18 -16.56
N GLU A 99 -2.20 -10.90 -16.46
CA GLU A 99 -1.53 -10.50 -15.23
C GLU A 99 -1.65 -9.00 -14.92
N ARG A 100 -2.19 -8.22 -15.84
CA ARG A 100 -2.34 -6.76 -15.69
C ARG A 100 -3.74 -6.28 -15.99
N ILE A 101 -4.08 -5.18 -15.36
CA ILE A 101 -5.22 -4.34 -15.72
C ILE A 101 -4.66 -3.02 -16.25
N VAL A 102 -5.11 -2.60 -17.41
CA VAL A 102 -4.82 -1.26 -17.94
C VAL A 102 -6.11 -0.44 -17.99
N THR A 103 -6.00 0.89 -18.02
CA THR A 103 -7.16 1.79 -18.10
C THR A 103 -8.12 1.41 -19.23
N ALA A 104 -7.60 1.02 -20.38
CA ALA A 104 -8.40 0.53 -21.51
C ALA A 104 -9.22 -0.75 -21.20
N ASP A 105 -8.77 -1.61 -20.28
CA ASP A 105 -9.55 -2.78 -19.85
C ASP A 105 -10.75 -2.36 -19.00
N LEU A 106 -10.56 -1.39 -18.11
CA LEU A 106 -11.62 -0.86 -17.25
C LEU A 106 -12.69 -0.15 -18.09
N MET A 107 -12.28 0.68 -19.04
CA MET A 107 -13.19 1.34 -19.98
C MET A 107 -14.00 0.34 -20.81
N ARG A 108 -13.34 -0.69 -21.38
CA ARG A 108 -14.01 -1.70 -22.20
C ARG A 108 -14.92 -2.64 -21.44
N SER A 109 -14.56 -2.95 -20.20
CA SER A 109 -15.34 -3.88 -19.38
C SER A 109 -16.64 -3.28 -18.84
N ASN A 110 -16.79 -1.95 -18.91
CA ASN A 110 -17.88 -1.22 -18.27
C ASN A 110 -18.10 -1.66 -16.81
N LEU A 111 -16.98 -1.76 -16.08
CA LEU A 111 -16.93 -2.32 -14.73
C LEU A 111 -17.65 -1.41 -13.75
N SER A 112 -18.77 -1.87 -13.21
CA SER A 112 -19.48 -1.19 -12.11
C SER A 112 -18.92 -1.68 -10.77
N THR A 113 -18.03 -0.90 -10.15
CA THR A 113 -17.42 -1.25 -8.86
C THR A 113 -18.35 -0.99 -7.68
N HIS A 114 -18.35 -1.89 -6.70
CA HIS A 114 -19.17 -1.80 -5.50
C HIS A 114 -18.46 -1.21 -4.27
N PRO A 115 -17.16 -1.43 -4.02
CA PRO A 115 -16.47 -0.79 -2.91
C PRO A 115 -16.61 0.73 -2.98
N LYS A 116 -16.99 1.34 -1.86
CA LYS A 116 -17.09 2.81 -1.75
C LYS A 116 -15.74 3.49 -1.73
N MET A 117 -14.72 2.78 -1.25
CA MET A 117 -13.33 3.23 -1.21
C MET A 117 -12.40 2.17 -1.76
N ILE A 118 -11.49 2.58 -2.63
CA ILE A 118 -10.40 1.74 -3.13
C ILE A 118 -9.07 2.36 -2.74
N MET A 119 -8.18 1.55 -2.16
CA MET A 119 -6.84 1.95 -1.78
C MET A 119 -5.81 1.27 -2.69
N PHE A 120 -4.89 2.05 -3.22
CA PHE A 120 -3.78 1.57 -4.05
C PHE A 120 -2.47 1.71 -3.27
N ASP A 121 -2.05 0.62 -2.64
CA ASP A 121 -0.69 0.49 -2.15
C ASP A 121 0.20 0.04 -3.31
N ALA A 122 0.36 0.94 -4.27
CA ALA A 122 1.00 0.73 -5.54
C ALA A 122 1.65 2.01 -6.05
N CYS A 123 2.70 1.86 -6.87
CA CYS A 123 3.36 2.99 -7.51
C CYS A 123 2.44 3.64 -8.54
N TYR A 124 2.43 4.95 -8.62
CA TYR A 124 1.82 5.77 -9.68
C TYR A 124 0.31 5.62 -9.93
N ASN A 125 -0.41 4.72 -9.28
CA ASN A 125 -1.84 4.50 -9.58
C ASN A 125 -2.73 5.71 -9.29
N GLY A 126 -2.29 6.65 -8.44
CA GLY A 126 -2.95 7.92 -8.17
C GLY A 126 -2.49 9.10 -9.02
N SER A 127 -1.91 8.89 -10.20
CA SER A 127 -1.28 9.92 -11.06
C SER A 127 -2.29 10.88 -11.70
N PHE A 128 -3.07 11.58 -10.90
CA PHE A 128 -4.13 12.51 -11.34
C PHE A 128 -3.63 13.71 -12.18
N HIS A 129 -2.33 13.89 -12.32
CA HIS A 129 -1.70 14.86 -13.21
C HIS A 129 -1.59 14.38 -14.66
N GLU A 130 -1.89 13.10 -14.90
CA GLU A 130 -2.02 12.52 -16.24
C GLU A 130 -3.47 12.57 -16.69
N ASP A 131 -3.71 12.65 -18.00
CA ASP A 131 -5.07 12.67 -18.57
C ASP A 131 -5.81 11.35 -18.37
N ASP A 132 -5.07 10.23 -18.32
CA ASP A 132 -5.59 8.90 -18.08
C ASP A 132 -4.77 8.22 -16.97
N TYR A 133 -5.46 7.77 -15.92
CA TYR A 133 -4.83 7.10 -14.79
C TYR A 133 -5.77 6.10 -14.10
N ILE A 134 -5.18 5.07 -13.55
CA ILE A 134 -5.91 3.90 -13.04
C ILE A 134 -6.94 4.26 -11.97
N ALA A 135 -6.58 5.02 -10.94
CA ALA A 135 -7.51 5.38 -9.86
C ALA A 135 -8.70 6.20 -10.37
N GLY A 136 -8.49 7.06 -11.40
CA GLY A 136 -9.55 7.82 -12.04
C GLY A 136 -10.58 6.90 -12.70
N GLN A 137 -10.13 5.85 -13.38
CA GLN A 137 -11.05 4.89 -14.01
C GLN A 137 -11.95 4.17 -12.99
N TYR A 138 -11.48 3.95 -11.76
CA TYR A 138 -12.29 3.35 -10.71
C TYR A 138 -13.29 4.32 -10.07
N ILE A 139 -12.99 5.62 -10.02
CA ILE A 139 -13.88 6.64 -9.41
C ILE A 139 -14.93 7.13 -10.39
N PHE A 140 -14.54 7.32 -11.66
CA PHE A 140 -15.39 7.95 -12.67
C PHE A 140 -16.17 6.95 -13.53
N ASN A 141 -16.18 5.65 -13.16
CA ASN A 141 -17.07 4.68 -13.78
C ASN A 141 -18.49 4.77 -13.22
N ASP A 142 -19.42 3.99 -13.79
CA ASP A 142 -20.83 3.91 -13.34
C ASP A 142 -20.99 3.11 -12.02
N GLY A 143 -19.93 2.90 -11.26
CA GLY A 143 -19.93 2.16 -10.00
C GLY A 143 -20.33 2.99 -8.79
N ARG A 144 -20.06 2.42 -7.60
CA ARG A 144 -20.33 3.04 -6.30
C ARG A 144 -19.07 3.57 -5.61
N THR A 145 -17.91 3.51 -6.26
CA THR A 145 -16.65 3.99 -5.70
C THR A 145 -16.66 5.51 -5.65
N LEU A 146 -16.57 6.05 -4.46
CA LEU A 146 -16.61 7.49 -4.18
C LEU A 146 -15.22 8.06 -3.91
N VAL A 147 -14.30 7.20 -3.47
CA VAL A 147 -12.97 7.59 -3.03
C VAL A 147 -11.94 6.58 -3.49
N ALA A 148 -10.84 7.07 -4.02
CA ALA A 148 -9.62 6.31 -4.16
C ALA A 148 -8.47 6.99 -3.40
N GLN A 149 -7.63 6.19 -2.77
CA GLN A 149 -6.34 6.63 -2.26
C GLN A 149 -5.24 6.00 -3.12
N GLY A 150 -4.34 6.81 -3.64
CA GLY A 150 -3.26 6.32 -4.50
C GLY A 150 -2.05 7.23 -4.47
N ASN A 151 -0.97 6.79 -5.10
CA ASN A 151 0.31 7.47 -5.09
C ASN A 151 0.67 8.02 -6.48
N THR A 152 1.32 9.18 -6.53
CA THR A 152 1.79 9.81 -7.78
C THR A 152 3.26 9.52 -8.08
N ARG A 153 3.93 8.75 -7.21
CA ARG A 153 5.35 8.34 -7.32
C ARG A 153 5.51 6.88 -6.93
N ASN A 154 6.75 6.38 -7.01
CA ASN A 154 7.09 5.07 -6.46
C ASN A 154 6.79 5.01 -4.96
N VAL A 155 6.19 3.91 -4.54
CA VAL A 155 6.00 3.57 -3.14
C VAL A 155 7.19 2.73 -2.68
N LEU A 156 7.75 3.07 -1.52
CA LEU A 156 8.80 2.27 -0.90
C LEU A 156 8.18 0.99 -0.32
N GLN A 157 8.89 -0.12 -0.44
CA GLN A 157 8.48 -1.43 0.11
C GLN A 157 8.32 -1.43 1.63
N ASP A 158 8.94 -0.46 2.31
CA ASP A 158 8.90 -0.31 3.76
C ASP A 158 7.71 0.52 4.26
N ARG A 159 6.80 0.89 3.35
CA ARG A 159 5.59 1.60 3.74
C ARG A 159 4.66 0.69 4.54
N TRP A 160 4.15 1.22 5.63
CA TRP A 160 3.16 0.52 6.46
C TRP A 160 1.74 0.72 5.89
N THR A 161 1.34 -0.16 5.00
CA THR A 161 0.13 -0.08 4.19
C THR A 161 -1.17 -0.01 5.00
N ILE A 162 -1.21 -0.77 6.09
CA ILE A 162 -2.41 -0.89 6.95
C ILE A 162 -2.43 0.11 8.10
N GLU A 163 -1.56 1.11 8.07
CA GLU A 163 -1.46 2.13 9.11
C GLU A 163 -2.82 2.74 9.44
N MET A 164 -3.28 2.54 10.68
CA MET A 164 -4.54 3.09 11.20
C MET A 164 -5.81 2.78 10.39
N ILE A 165 -5.79 1.76 9.53
CA ILE A 165 -6.93 1.44 8.66
C ILE A 165 -8.21 1.14 9.45
N GLY A 166 -8.10 0.59 10.65
CA GLY A 166 -9.23 0.31 11.54
C GLY A 166 -10.02 1.57 11.93
N LEU A 167 -9.42 2.78 11.85
CA LEU A 167 -10.15 4.02 12.09
C LEU A 167 -11.31 4.23 11.11
N LEU A 168 -11.22 3.71 9.91
CA LEU A 168 -12.32 3.74 8.94
C LEU A 168 -13.54 2.97 9.48
N SER A 169 -13.33 1.84 10.15
CA SER A 169 -14.40 1.06 10.79
C SER A 169 -14.98 1.74 12.04
N HIS A 170 -14.31 2.73 12.59
CA HIS A 170 -14.81 3.61 13.65
C HIS A 170 -15.44 4.91 13.12
N GLY A 171 -15.72 4.98 11.82
CA GLY A 171 -16.43 6.12 11.21
C GLY A 171 -15.56 7.37 11.05
N VAL A 172 -14.24 7.26 11.10
CA VAL A 172 -13.34 8.36 10.72
C VAL A 172 -13.48 8.61 9.21
N ARG A 173 -13.61 9.88 8.82
CA ARG A 173 -13.76 10.23 7.41
C ARG A 173 -12.51 9.92 6.60
N ALA A 174 -12.69 9.53 5.34
CA ALA A 174 -11.58 9.21 4.43
C ALA A 174 -10.52 10.33 4.36
N GLY A 175 -10.93 11.60 4.31
CA GLY A 175 -10.00 12.73 4.32
C GLY A 175 -9.23 12.90 5.64
N GLN A 176 -9.86 12.62 6.77
CA GLN A 176 -9.18 12.64 8.08
C GLN A 176 -8.18 11.48 8.18
N TYR A 177 -8.60 10.28 7.79
CA TYR A 177 -7.75 9.11 7.71
C TYR A 177 -6.53 9.36 6.82
N ASN A 178 -6.74 9.83 5.58
CA ASN A 178 -5.66 10.12 4.65
C ASN A 178 -4.66 11.12 5.23
N ARG A 179 -5.12 12.14 5.96
CA ARG A 179 -4.22 13.11 6.62
C ARG A 179 -3.32 12.47 7.68
N LEU A 180 -3.78 11.41 8.36
CA LEU A 180 -2.97 10.71 9.36
C LEU A 180 -1.84 9.90 8.73
N ILE A 181 -2.10 9.30 7.56
CA ILE A 181 -1.17 8.39 6.88
C ILE A 181 -0.47 9.03 5.68
N ALA A 182 -0.78 10.30 5.36
CA ALA A 182 -0.30 10.95 4.16
C ALA A 182 1.23 11.01 4.09
N SER A 183 1.76 10.59 2.97
CA SER A 183 3.07 10.95 2.46
C SER A 183 2.92 12.03 1.38
N LEU A 184 4.03 12.66 0.97
CA LEU A 184 3.99 13.69 -0.09
C LEU A 184 3.43 13.15 -1.41
N GLU A 185 3.59 11.84 -1.66
CA GLU A 185 3.15 11.14 -2.87
C GLU A 185 1.72 10.62 -2.80
N GLY A 186 1.18 10.47 -1.58
CA GLY A 186 -0.13 9.87 -1.32
C GLY A 186 -1.25 10.90 -1.44
N HIS A 187 -2.25 10.60 -2.25
CA HIS A 187 -3.37 11.49 -2.53
C HIS A 187 -4.69 10.78 -2.31
N LEU A 188 -5.68 11.55 -1.85
CA LEU A 188 -7.07 11.15 -1.83
C LEU A 188 -7.76 11.77 -3.05
N LEU A 189 -8.43 10.94 -3.83
CA LEU A 189 -9.19 11.31 -5.01
C LEU A 189 -10.67 11.02 -4.75
N GLY A 190 -11.55 11.96 -5.08
CA GLY A 190 -12.99 11.83 -4.84
C GLY A 190 -13.46 12.50 -3.54
N ASP A 191 -14.46 11.94 -2.86
CA ASP A 191 -15.13 12.57 -1.71
C ASP A 191 -14.40 12.36 -0.37
N PRO A 192 -13.72 13.38 0.18
CA PRO A 192 -13.02 13.28 1.45
C PRO A 192 -13.96 13.12 2.66
N THR A 193 -15.25 13.37 2.48
CA THR A 193 -16.26 13.30 3.55
C THR A 193 -16.83 11.89 3.72
N LEU A 194 -16.52 10.96 2.82
CA LEU A 194 -16.93 9.56 2.94
C LEU A 194 -16.57 9.02 4.33
N ARG A 195 -17.55 8.38 4.95
CA ARG A 195 -17.36 7.61 6.18
C ARG A 195 -18.15 6.32 6.13
N PHE A 196 -17.59 5.28 6.71
CA PHE A 196 -18.33 4.03 6.93
C PHE A 196 -19.17 4.13 8.20
N ALA A 197 -20.20 3.29 8.29
CA ALA A 197 -20.96 3.15 9.54
C ALA A 197 -20.00 2.62 10.62
N PRO A 198 -19.91 3.26 11.79
CA PRO A 198 -19.01 2.80 12.84
C PRO A 198 -19.51 1.49 13.44
N VAL A 199 -18.57 0.59 13.78
CA VAL A 199 -18.87 -0.69 14.46
C VAL A 199 -19.49 -0.50 15.83
N GLU A 200 -19.22 0.64 16.46
CA GLU A 200 -19.79 1.08 17.73
C GLU A 200 -20.14 2.57 17.66
N ALA A 201 -21.20 2.97 18.33
CA ALA A 201 -21.58 4.37 18.40
C ALA A 201 -20.47 5.20 19.07
N ASN A 202 -19.89 6.14 18.35
CA ASN A 202 -18.83 7.02 18.82
C ASN A 202 -18.84 8.35 18.06
N ASN A 203 -18.09 9.32 18.58
CA ASN A 203 -17.89 10.63 17.98
C ASN A 203 -16.44 10.86 17.50
N LEU A 204 -15.63 9.81 17.37
CA LEU A 204 -14.20 9.88 17.14
C LEU A 204 -13.82 10.84 16.00
N SER A 205 -14.51 10.74 14.86
CA SER A 205 -14.30 11.62 13.69
C SER A 205 -14.50 13.10 14.03
N THR A 206 -15.48 13.43 14.87
CA THR A 206 -15.74 14.81 15.33
C THR A 206 -14.73 15.23 16.39
N ASP A 207 -14.45 14.33 17.33
CA ASP A 207 -13.55 14.58 18.47
C ASP A 207 -12.10 14.85 18.04
N MET A 208 -11.64 14.24 16.95
CA MET A 208 -10.35 14.58 16.32
C MET A 208 -10.21 16.08 16.01
N THR A 209 -11.33 16.78 15.82
CA THR A 209 -11.33 18.21 15.49
C THR A 209 -11.61 19.05 16.73
N ILE A 210 -12.72 18.75 17.44
CA ILE A 210 -13.19 19.62 18.53
C ILE A 210 -12.44 19.39 19.84
N ARG A 211 -11.93 18.15 20.08
CA ARG A 211 -11.15 17.77 21.26
C ARG A 211 -9.66 17.65 21.01
N LYS A 212 -9.15 18.26 19.94
CA LYS A 212 -7.73 18.15 19.58
C LYS A 212 -6.77 18.40 20.75
N LYS A 213 -7.09 19.35 21.64
CA LYS A 213 -6.26 19.75 22.79
C LYS A 213 -6.73 19.14 24.12
N ASP A 214 -7.72 18.28 24.13
CA ASP A 214 -8.25 17.63 25.32
C ASP A 214 -7.35 16.45 25.72
N LYS A 215 -6.26 16.75 26.45
CA LYS A 215 -5.28 15.75 26.90
C LYS A 215 -5.94 14.63 27.71
N ALA A 216 -6.90 14.96 28.59
CA ALA A 216 -7.56 13.94 29.42
C ALA A 216 -8.37 12.94 28.58
N TYR A 217 -9.10 13.42 27.60
CA TYR A 217 -9.83 12.58 26.66
C TYR A 217 -8.91 11.62 25.90
N TRP A 218 -7.81 12.12 25.35
CA TRP A 218 -6.87 11.27 24.59
C TRP A 218 -6.09 10.32 25.49
N MET A 219 -5.79 10.70 26.73
CA MET A 219 -5.18 9.78 27.73
C MET A 219 -6.11 8.62 28.06
N ASP A 220 -7.42 8.85 28.16
CA ASP A 220 -8.41 7.80 28.42
C ASP A 220 -8.47 6.80 27.25
N LEU A 221 -8.42 7.29 26.02
CA LEU A 221 -8.44 6.45 24.80
C LEU A 221 -7.19 5.58 24.58
N LEU A 222 -6.11 5.80 25.34
CA LEU A 222 -4.98 4.85 25.36
C LEU A 222 -5.38 3.47 25.91
N ASN A 223 -6.48 3.40 26.67
CA ASN A 223 -7.02 2.16 27.22
C ASN A 223 -8.09 1.52 26.33
N SER A 224 -8.30 2.04 25.11
CA SER A 224 -9.26 1.48 24.16
C SER A 224 -8.93 0.01 23.83
N PRO A 225 -9.93 -0.87 23.65
CA PRO A 225 -9.69 -2.23 23.18
C PRO A 225 -9.24 -2.28 21.70
N TYR A 226 -9.28 -1.17 21.00
CA TYR A 226 -8.95 -1.07 19.57
C TYR A 226 -7.57 -0.42 19.36
N ALA A 227 -6.67 -1.17 18.75
CA ALA A 227 -5.28 -0.75 18.51
C ALA A 227 -5.17 0.59 17.77
N ASP A 228 -5.97 0.80 16.72
CA ASP A 228 -5.89 2.03 15.92
C ASP A 228 -6.46 3.25 16.65
N VAL A 229 -7.39 3.04 17.60
CA VAL A 229 -7.86 4.10 18.50
C VAL A 229 -6.78 4.48 19.50
N GLN A 230 -6.04 3.50 20.05
CA GLN A 230 -4.88 3.77 20.89
C GLN A 230 -3.81 4.55 20.10
N GLY A 231 -3.49 4.10 18.89
CA GLY A 231 -2.52 4.77 18.01
C GLY A 231 -2.93 6.20 17.66
N LEU A 232 -4.22 6.43 17.37
CA LEU A 232 -4.74 7.79 17.18
C LEU A 232 -4.58 8.64 18.44
N ALA A 233 -4.93 8.11 19.60
CA ALA A 233 -4.79 8.82 20.88
C ALA A 233 -3.34 9.23 21.13
N MET A 234 -2.38 8.33 20.88
CA MET A 234 -0.96 8.63 20.98
C MET A 234 -0.55 9.78 20.04
N ARG A 235 -1.02 9.79 18.80
CA ARG A 235 -0.74 10.90 17.85
C ARG A 235 -1.32 12.22 18.31
N MET A 236 -2.57 12.23 18.75
CA MET A 236 -3.22 13.45 19.22
C MET A 236 -2.51 14.03 20.43
N LEU A 237 -2.02 13.16 21.33
CA LEU A 237 -1.20 13.56 22.48
C LEU A 237 0.16 14.11 22.03
N ALA A 238 0.87 13.42 21.14
CA ALA A 238 2.16 13.85 20.61
C ALA A 238 2.09 15.18 19.85
N ASP A 239 1.01 15.42 19.09
CA ASP A 239 0.80 16.65 18.34
C ASP A 239 0.61 17.88 19.23
N THR A 240 0.24 17.68 20.50
CA THR A 240 0.03 18.75 21.47
C THR A 240 1.12 18.82 22.56
N ASP A 241 2.05 17.88 22.57
CA ASP A 241 3.15 17.79 23.54
C ASP A 241 4.33 18.70 23.16
N THR A 242 4.13 19.99 23.33
CA THR A 242 5.17 21.00 23.01
C THR A 242 6.39 20.95 23.92
N GLN A 243 6.26 20.40 25.13
CA GLN A 243 7.35 20.28 26.13
C GLN A 243 8.11 18.96 26.00
N LYS A 244 7.67 18.07 25.12
CA LYS A 244 8.28 16.74 24.94
C LYS A 244 8.29 15.87 26.21
N GLU A 245 7.23 15.93 27.01
CA GLU A 245 7.11 15.21 28.28
C GLU A 245 6.57 13.79 28.15
N LEU A 246 5.97 13.45 26.99
CA LEU A 246 5.27 12.17 26.78
C LEU A 246 6.16 11.03 26.27
N SER A 247 7.44 11.27 26.06
CA SER A 247 8.38 10.23 25.61
C SER A 247 8.37 8.98 26.52
N PRO A 248 8.43 9.09 27.88
CA PRO A 248 8.34 7.90 28.72
C PRO A 248 7.02 7.14 28.60
N LEU A 249 5.90 7.83 28.33
CA LEU A 249 4.62 7.20 28.09
C LEU A 249 4.65 6.36 26.80
N PHE A 250 5.22 6.89 25.72
CA PHE A 250 5.29 6.17 24.46
C PHE A 250 6.25 4.98 24.53
N LEU A 251 7.35 5.07 25.27
CA LEU A 251 8.20 3.91 25.55
C LEU A 251 7.42 2.84 26.32
N LYS A 252 6.66 3.22 27.32
CA LYS A 252 5.79 2.29 28.07
C LYS A 252 4.76 1.62 27.14
N MET A 253 4.09 2.39 26.28
CA MET A 253 3.12 1.86 25.31
C MET A 253 3.79 0.87 24.34
N TYR A 254 5.03 1.14 23.95
CA TYR A 254 5.82 0.21 23.13
C TYR A 254 6.08 -1.10 23.88
N GLN A 255 6.57 -1.03 25.11
CA GLN A 255 7.00 -2.19 25.88
C GLN A 255 5.85 -3.07 26.37
N GLU A 256 4.71 -2.48 26.73
CA GLU A 256 3.58 -3.20 27.36
C GLU A 256 2.49 -3.61 26.38
N SER A 257 2.42 -3.02 25.16
CA SER A 257 1.34 -3.30 24.24
C SER A 257 1.46 -4.67 23.56
N GLY A 258 0.40 -5.48 23.64
CA GLY A 258 0.26 -6.68 22.84
C GLY A 258 -0.08 -6.43 21.36
N PHE A 259 -0.42 -5.20 20.98
CA PHE A 259 -0.79 -4.85 19.62
C PHE A 259 0.43 -4.40 18.81
N ASN A 260 0.74 -5.11 17.72
CA ASN A 260 1.84 -4.78 16.82
C ASN A 260 1.75 -3.33 16.30
N THR A 261 0.54 -2.89 15.93
CA THR A 261 0.29 -1.56 15.38
C THR A 261 0.50 -0.46 16.42
N VAL A 262 0.20 -0.70 17.69
CA VAL A 262 0.48 0.25 18.78
C VAL A 262 1.99 0.37 18.99
N ARG A 263 2.73 -0.75 19.01
CA ARG A 263 4.20 -0.72 19.15
C ARG A 263 4.85 0.02 17.98
N MET A 264 4.38 -0.22 16.75
CA MET A 264 4.86 0.49 15.57
C MET A 264 4.60 2.00 15.66
N GLU A 265 3.39 2.40 16.09
CA GLU A 265 3.06 3.80 16.26
C GLU A 265 3.90 4.45 17.38
N ALA A 266 4.16 3.74 18.45
CA ALA A 266 5.01 4.21 19.55
C ALA A 266 6.43 4.55 19.07
N ILE A 267 7.08 3.67 18.31
CA ILE A 267 8.41 3.93 17.72
C ILE A 267 8.39 5.14 16.79
N LYS A 268 7.38 5.23 15.92
CA LYS A 268 7.22 6.38 15.01
C LYS A 268 7.08 7.70 15.77
N LEU A 269 6.37 7.70 16.88
CA LEU A 269 6.22 8.91 17.70
C LEU A 269 7.49 9.21 18.51
N LEU A 270 8.14 8.21 19.09
CA LEU A 270 9.41 8.36 19.80
C LEU A 270 10.49 8.97 18.91
N SER A 271 10.49 8.68 17.61
CA SER A 271 11.43 9.30 16.68
C SER A 271 11.35 10.84 16.64
N ARG A 272 10.23 11.44 17.04
CA ARG A 272 10.06 12.91 17.14
C ARG A 272 10.78 13.49 18.37
N TYR A 273 11.01 12.67 19.40
CA TYR A 273 11.65 13.07 20.66
C TYR A 273 13.16 12.98 20.57
N GLN A 274 13.70 11.95 19.88
CA GLN A 274 15.14 11.73 19.68
C GLN A 274 15.95 11.70 20.97
N ASP A 275 15.39 11.13 22.02
CA ASP A 275 15.93 11.03 23.38
C ASP A 275 16.39 9.60 23.73
N ALA A 276 16.75 9.39 25.01
CA ALA A 276 17.16 8.08 25.51
C ALA A 276 16.05 7.01 25.35
N ASN A 277 14.79 7.39 25.52
CA ASN A 277 13.66 6.47 25.37
C ASN A 277 13.50 5.99 23.93
N PHE A 278 13.77 6.86 22.94
CA PHE A 278 13.77 6.46 21.54
C PHE A 278 14.89 5.45 21.27
N ILE A 279 16.11 5.71 21.77
CA ILE A 279 17.24 4.77 21.60
C ILE A 279 16.93 3.41 22.25
N GLU A 280 16.29 3.40 23.42
CA GLU A 280 15.90 2.16 24.09
C GLU A 280 14.86 1.39 23.26
N ALA A 281 13.81 2.08 22.77
CA ALA A 281 12.81 1.47 21.90
C ALA A 281 13.42 0.87 20.63
N LEU A 282 14.41 1.54 20.01
CA LEU A 282 15.11 0.99 18.84
C LEU A 282 15.92 -0.26 19.18
N ARG A 283 16.62 -0.28 20.32
CA ARG A 283 17.39 -1.46 20.75
C ARG A 283 16.51 -2.68 20.97
N GLU A 284 15.40 -2.50 21.69
CA GLU A 284 14.42 -3.56 21.90
C GLU A 284 13.75 -3.95 20.57
N GLY A 285 13.45 -2.96 19.73
CA GLY A 285 12.78 -3.10 18.45
C GLY A 285 13.52 -3.95 17.43
N LEU A 286 14.86 -4.01 17.47
CA LEU A 286 15.67 -4.89 16.61
C LEU A 286 15.26 -6.37 16.72
N ASN A 287 14.69 -6.78 17.84
CA ASN A 287 14.26 -8.15 18.09
C ASN A 287 12.73 -8.27 18.27
N ASP A 288 11.96 -7.26 17.87
CA ASP A 288 10.50 -7.31 17.94
C ASP A 288 9.95 -8.42 17.03
N ALA A 289 8.97 -9.16 17.52
CA ALA A 289 8.31 -10.22 16.76
C ALA A 289 7.54 -9.69 15.52
N TYR A 290 7.20 -8.40 15.49
CA TYR A 290 6.60 -7.77 14.34
C TYR A 290 7.68 -7.21 13.42
N GLU A 291 7.81 -7.82 12.24
CA GLU A 291 8.87 -7.51 11.27
C GLU A 291 8.97 -6.01 10.94
N MET A 292 7.84 -5.31 10.80
CA MET A 292 7.84 -3.88 10.50
C MET A 292 8.52 -3.05 11.60
N VAL A 293 8.31 -3.42 12.88
CA VAL A 293 9.01 -2.79 14.01
C VAL A 293 10.51 -3.08 13.94
N ALA A 294 10.88 -4.35 13.71
CA ALA A 294 12.28 -4.75 13.63
C ALA A 294 13.02 -4.03 12.48
N ARG A 295 12.39 -3.91 11.31
CA ARG A 295 12.94 -3.19 10.15
C ARG A 295 13.09 -1.69 10.39
N GLN A 296 12.12 -1.06 11.03
CA GLN A 296 12.18 0.38 11.34
C GLN A 296 13.18 0.70 12.46
N SER A 297 13.59 -0.31 13.23
CA SER A 297 14.55 -0.17 14.32
C SER A 297 16.00 -0.41 13.87
N ALA A 298 16.22 -0.99 12.68
CA ALA A 298 17.52 -1.27 12.10
C ALA A 298 18.09 -0.10 11.30
#